data_3598e55a344fdb48a8e51c730c42cc71
#
_entry.id   3598e55a344fdb48a8e51c730c42cc71
#
_cell.length_a   1.000
_cell.length_b   1.000
_cell.length_c   1.000
_cell.angle_alpha   90.00
_cell.angle_beta   90.00
_cell.angle_gamma   90.00
#
_symmetry.space_group_name_H-M   'P 1'
#
loop_
_entity.id
_entity.type
_entity.pdbx_description
1 polymer ?
#
loop_
_entity_poly.entity_id
_entity_poly.type
_entity_poly.pdbx_seq_one_letter_code
_entity_poly.pdbx_strand_id
1 'polypeptide(L)'
;MNFITEELIYHKSPQELTAMMYEKFIQNIDDAVIAIQHSDYFIANEKIKQCNDILYRLGIGLTYQACIIAEQLDILYNYMSEQLIMANFKKDTFILCEVQQMMKKLSNAWNEVLKTTPKVTSSLRKNKLSFYEQHISITLS
;
A
#
# COMPACT_ATOMS: atom_id res chain seq x y z
N MET A 1 13.85 -0.40 9.26
CA MET A 1 12.93 -1.14 10.16
C MET A 1 12.29 -2.29 9.40
N ASN A 2 12.29 -3.45 9.98
CA ASN A 2 11.70 -4.61 9.36
C ASN A 2 10.49 -5.08 10.18
N PHE A 3 9.30 -4.61 9.81
CA PHE A 3 8.07 -4.98 10.50
C PHE A 3 7.52 -6.33 10.02
N ILE A 4 8.05 -6.84 8.90
CA ILE A 4 7.67 -8.14 8.37
C ILE A 4 8.76 -9.14 8.75
N THR A 5 8.43 -10.03 9.68
CA THR A 5 9.33 -11.09 10.10
C THR A 5 9.08 -12.35 9.28
N GLU A 6 10.02 -13.29 9.26
CA GLU A 6 9.84 -14.58 8.61
C GLU A 6 8.60 -15.30 9.14
N GLU A 7 8.37 -15.20 10.44
CA GLU A 7 7.22 -15.81 11.09
C GLU A 7 5.90 -15.28 10.53
N LEU A 8 5.80 -13.95 10.36
CA LEU A 8 4.62 -13.34 9.75
C LEU A 8 4.43 -13.79 8.30
N ILE A 9 5.52 -13.90 7.54
CA ILE A 9 5.45 -14.35 6.15
C ILE A 9 4.89 -15.76 6.05
N TYR A 10 5.29 -16.65 6.96
CA TYR A 10 4.79 -18.04 6.97
C TYR A 10 3.33 -18.17 7.38
N HIS A 11 2.85 -17.30 8.27
CA HIS A 11 1.51 -17.41 8.85
C HIS A 11 0.47 -16.54 8.14
N LYS A 12 0.87 -15.65 7.25
CA LYS A 12 -0.04 -14.73 6.55
C LYS A 12 -0.10 -15.06 5.06
N SER A 13 -1.30 -14.94 4.48
CA SER A 13 -1.45 -15.03 3.03
C SER A 13 -0.82 -13.81 2.35
N PRO A 14 -0.50 -13.89 1.05
CA PRO A 14 -0.03 -12.71 0.32
C PRO A 14 -0.99 -11.53 0.40
N GLN A 15 -2.30 -11.78 0.40
CA GLN A 15 -3.32 -10.74 0.50
C GLN A 15 -3.32 -10.09 1.88
N GLU A 16 -3.12 -10.87 2.93
CA GLU A 16 -3.02 -10.35 4.29
C GLU A 16 -1.75 -9.52 4.47
N LEU A 17 -0.63 -9.94 3.88
CA LEU A 17 0.62 -9.17 3.89
C LEU A 17 0.45 -7.83 3.18
N THR A 18 -0.27 -7.81 2.06
CA THR A 18 -0.58 -6.57 1.34
C THR A 18 -1.38 -5.62 2.24
N ALA A 19 -2.38 -6.13 2.94
CA ALA A 19 -3.17 -5.33 3.88
C ALA A 19 -2.28 -4.73 4.98
N MET A 20 -1.35 -5.51 5.51
CA MET A 20 -0.41 -5.04 6.53
C MET A 20 0.51 -3.94 5.99
N MET A 21 0.97 -4.08 4.75
CA MET A 21 1.80 -3.06 4.12
C MET A 21 1.05 -1.75 3.93
N TYR A 22 -0.22 -1.80 3.54
CA TYR A 22 -1.05 -0.61 3.41
C TYR A 22 -1.19 0.11 4.74
N GLU A 23 -1.45 -0.63 5.81
CA GLU A 23 -1.57 -0.03 7.14
C GLU A 23 -0.26 0.59 7.62
N LYS A 24 0.86 -0.08 7.39
CA LYS A 24 2.17 0.44 7.77
C LYS A 24 2.52 1.70 6.98
N PHE A 25 2.16 1.76 5.70
CA PHE A 25 2.32 2.95 4.89
C PHE A 25 1.56 4.14 5.50
N ILE A 26 0.29 3.92 5.85
CA ILE A 26 -0.55 4.96 6.44
C ILE A 26 0.07 5.48 7.73
N GLN A 27 0.56 4.58 8.58
CA GLN A 27 1.19 4.96 9.84
C GLN A 27 2.49 5.74 9.62
N ASN A 28 3.31 5.32 8.67
CA ASN A 28 4.55 6.02 8.35
C ASN A 28 4.29 7.45 7.86
N ILE A 29 3.19 7.67 7.13
CA ILE A 29 2.80 9.03 6.72
C ILE A 29 2.45 9.86 7.95
N ASP A 30 1.68 9.32 8.90
CA ASP A 30 1.38 10.04 10.15
C ASP A 30 2.66 10.43 10.88
N ASP A 31 3.60 9.50 10.99
CA ASP A 31 4.88 9.75 11.66
C ASP A 31 5.68 10.83 10.93
N ALA A 32 5.67 10.80 9.59
CA ALA A 32 6.37 11.81 8.79
C ALA A 32 5.76 13.20 8.97
N VAL A 33 4.43 13.28 8.98
CA VAL A 33 3.72 14.56 9.19
C VAL A 33 4.08 15.14 10.57
N ILE A 34 4.04 14.32 11.60
CA ILE A 34 4.39 14.75 12.95
C ILE A 34 5.84 15.23 12.99
N ALA A 35 6.75 14.51 12.37
CA ALA A 35 8.17 14.88 12.32
C ALA A 35 8.37 16.23 11.63
N ILE A 36 7.68 16.48 10.52
CA ILE A 36 7.75 17.76 9.81
C ILE A 36 7.24 18.90 10.71
N GLN A 37 6.12 18.67 11.40
CA GLN A 37 5.55 19.66 12.31
C GLN A 37 6.48 20.04 13.44
N HIS A 38 7.36 19.12 13.84
CA HIS A 38 8.38 19.35 14.88
C HIS A 38 9.75 19.71 14.29
N SER A 39 9.81 19.97 12.99
CA SER A 39 11.06 20.29 12.27
C SER A 39 12.10 19.18 12.37
N ASP A 40 11.70 17.96 12.63
CA ASP A 40 12.58 16.79 12.64
C ASP A 40 12.64 16.20 11.22
N TYR A 41 13.39 16.85 10.35
CA TYR A 41 13.43 16.49 8.95
C TYR A 41 14.18 15.19 8.68
N PHE A 42 15.09 14.83 9.55
CA PHE A 42 15.77 13.54 9.44
C PHE A 42 14.78 12.37 9.60
N ILE A 43 13.97 12.42 10.65
CA ILE A 43 12.95 11.38 10.88
C ILE A 43 11.90 11.41 9.77
N ALA A 44 11.47 12.60 9.34
CA ALA A 44 10.53 12.73 8.23
C ALA A 44 11.06 12.04 6.97
N ASN A 45 12.32 12.30 6.63
CA ASN A 45 12.97 11.68 5.48
C ASN A 45 12.98 10.16 5.59
N GLU A 46 13.32 9.62 6.76
CA GLU A 46 13.35 8.19 7.00
C GLU A 46 11.96 7.55 6.84
N LYS A 47 10.93 8.19 7.38
CA LYS A 47 9.57 7.67 7.28
C LYS A 47 9.04 7.70 5.84
N ILE A 48 9.33 8.75 5.10
CA ILE A 48 8.94 8.85 3.68
C ILE A 48 9.67 7.80 2.85
N LYS A 49 10.95 7.56 3.12
CA LYS A 49 11.70 6.50 2.46
C LYS A 49 11.09 5.14 2.73
N GLN A 50 10.66 4.88 3.96
CA GLN A 50 9.99 3.63 4.31
C GLN A 50 8.69 3.46 3.51
N CYS A 51 7.94 4.55 3.32
CA CYS A 51 6.74 4.52 2.47
C CYS A 51 7.09 4.15 1.02
N ASN A 52 8.14 4.73 0.47
CA ASN A 52 8.59 4.39 -0.88
C ASN A 52 9.05 2.94 -0.99
N ASP A 53 9.72 2.42 0.03
CA ASP A 53 10.11 1.01 0.07
C ASP A 53 8.89 0.09 0.06
N ILE A 54 7.85 0.46 0.79
CA ILE A 54 6.60 -0.30 0.78
C ILE A 54 5.98 -0.33 -0.62
N LEU A 55 5.91 0.83 -1.28
CA LEU A 55 5.38 0.91 -2.65
C LEU A 55 6.20 0.04 -3.62
N TYR A 56 7.52 0.05 -3.46
CA TYR A 56 8.39 -0.78 -4.29
C TYR A 56 8.10 -2.27 -4.10
N ARG A 57 7.95 -2.71 -2.85
CA ARG A 57 7.63 -4.11 -2.54
C ARG A 57 6.24 -4.50 -3.07
N LEU A 58 5.27 -3.60 -2.94
CA LEU A 58 3.93 -3.82 -3.49
C LEU A 58 3.98 -3.95 -5.01
N GLY A 59 4.78 -3.11 -5.66
CA GLY A 59 4.98 -3.16 -7.12
C GLY A 59 5.60 -4.46 -7.59
N ILE A 60 6.61 -4.96 -6.87
CA ILE A 60 7.22 -6.26 -7.19
C ILE A 60 6.18 -7.38 -7.12
N GLY A 61 5.31 -7.35 -6.11
CA GLY A 61 4.25 -8.35 -5.97
C GLY A 61 3.32 -8.39 -7.17
N LEU A 62 3.11 -7.24 -7.83
CA LEU A 62 2.25 -7.17 -9.00
C LEU A 62 2.82 -7.88 -10.23
N THR A 63 4.13 -8.06 -10.32
CA THR A 63 4.75 -8.73 -11.48
C THR A 63 4.31 -10.18 -11.61
N TYR A 64 3.82 -10.78 -10.55
CA TYR A 64 3.32 -12.15 -10.54
C TYR A 64 1.82 -12.25 -10.73
N GLN A 65 1.13 -11.12 -10.92
CA GLN A 65 -0.32 -11.08 -11.08
C GLN A 65 -0.65 -10.59 -12.49
N ALA A 66 -1.00 -11.50 -13.38
CA ALA A 66 -1.38 -11.16 -14.76
C ALA A 66 -2.87 -10.79 -14.80
N CYS A 67 -3.24 -9.62 -14.28
CA CYS A 67 -4.62 -9.16 -14.24
C CYS A 67 -4.72 -7.65 -14.49
N ILE A 68 -5.91 -7.17 -14.88
CA ILE A 68 -6.15 -5.75 -15.19
C ILE A 68 -5.89 -4.86 -13.99
N ILE A 69 -6.26 -5.32 -12.80
CA ILE A 69 -6.07 -4.54 -11.57
C ILE A 69 -4.59 -4.29 -11.26
N ALA A 70 -3.69 -5.21 -11.68
CA ALA A 70 -2.26 -5.03 -11.47
C ALA A 70 -1.75 -3.78 -12.19
N GLU A 71 -2.19 -3.53 -13.42
CA GLU A 71 -1.82 -2.31 -14.14
C GLU A 71 -2.32 -1.05 -13.46
N GLN A 72 -3.56 -1.06 -12.99
CA GLN A 72 -4.16 0.08 -12.28
C GLN A 72 -3.43 0.34 -10.98
N LEU A 73 -3.09 -0.71 -10.23
CA LEU A 73 -2.34 -0.56 -8.99
C LEU A 73 -0.92 -0.06 -9.24
N ASP A 74 -0.28 -0.54 -10.30
CA ASP A 74 1.06 -0.09 -10.64
C ASP A 74 1.07 1.42 -10.95
N ILE A 75 0.11 1.90 -11.71
CA ILE A 75 -0.03 3.33 -12.01
C ILE A 75 -0.23 4.12 -10.72
N LEU A 76 -1.08 3.62 -9.83
CA LEU A 76 -1.37 4.30 -8.56
C LEU A 76 -0.13 4.32 -7.65
N TYR A 77 0.57 3.20 -7.53
CA TYR A 77 1.79 3.14 -6.72
C TYR A 77 2.87 4.08 -7.25
N ASN A 78 3.04 4.12 -8.56
CA ASN A 78 4.02 5.04 -9.17
C ASN A 78 3.65 6.50 -8.95
N TYR A 79 2.37 6.83 -9.05
CA TYR A 79 1.90 8.19 -8.76
C TYR A 79 2.18 8.57 -7.31
N MET A 80 1.84 7.67 -6.37
CA MET A 80 2.10 7.93 -4.95
C MET A 80 3.59 8.10 -4.68
N SER A 81 4.43 7.28 -5.31
CA SER A 81 5.88 7.38 -5.16
C SER A 81 6.42 8.73 -5.62
N GLU A 82 5.96 9.22 -6.76
CA GLU A 82 6.35 10.54 -7.27
C GLU A 82 5.92 11.64 -6.31
N GLN A 83 4.72 11.57 -5.79
CA GLN A 83 4.21 12.54 -4.82
C GLN A 83 5.01 12.51 -3.51
N LEU A 84 5.41 11.32 -3.06
CA LEU A 84 6.24 11.19 -1.86
C LEU A 84 7.62 11.84 -2.04
N ILE A 85 8.23 11.68 -3.21
CA ILE A 85 9.51 12.31 -3.51
C ILE A 85 9.37 13.83 -3.45
N MET A 86 8.32 14.38 -4.06
CA MET A 86 8.05 15.82 -4.03
C MET A 86 7.77 16.30 -2.60
N ALA A 87 6.94 15.57 -1.86
CA ALA A 87 6.62 15.90 -0.48
C ALA A 87 7.86 15.91 0.40
N ASN A 88 8.77 14.95 0.18
CA ASN A 88 10.01 14.88 0.94
C ASN A 88 10.94 16.06 0.62
N PHE A 89 11.05 16.41 -0.65
CA PHE A 89 11.87 17.54 -1.06
C PHE A 89 11.39 18.86 -0.45
N LYS A 90 10.06 19.08 -0.48
CA LYS A 90 9.44 20.31 0.01
C LYS A 90 9.07 20.26 1.49
N LYS A 91 9.11 19.08 2.11
CA LYS A 91 8.56 18.83 3.45
C LYS A 91 7.11 19.30 3.55
N ASP A 92 6.33 18.95 2.53
CA ASP A 92 4.95 19.40 2.36
C ASP A 92 3.97 18.38 2.95
N THR A 93 3.40 18.72 4.09
CA THR A 93 2.46 17.83 4.79
C THR A 93 1.15 17.68 4.02
N PHE A 94 0.74 18.68 3.23
CA PHE A 94 -0.48 18.60 2.44
C PHE A 94 -0.39 17.46 1.41
N ILE A 95 0.74 17.37 0.71
CA ILE A 95 0.97 16.28 -0.27
C ILE A 95 0.95 14.93 0.44
N LEU A 96 1.61 14.83 1.61
CA LEU A 96 1.62 13.61 2.39
C LEU A 96 0.20 13.18 2.79
N CYS A 97 -0.63 14.13 3.23
CA CYS A 97 -2.01 13.84 3.62
C CYS A 97 -2.84 13.37 2.43
N GLU A 98 -2.64 13.94 1.24
CA GLU A 98 -3.34 13.49 0.03
C GLU A 98 -2.97 12.05 -0.32
N VAL A 99 -1.68 11.73 -0.30
CA VAL A 99 -1.20 10.37 -0.56
C VAL A 99 -1.78 9.40 0.47
N GLN A 100 -1.82 9.83 1.73
CA GLN A 100 -2.40 9.00 2.79
C GLN A 100 -3.88 8.71 2.54
N GLN A 101 -4.66 9.70 2.10
CA GLN A 101 -6.07 9.49 1.80
C GLN A 101 -6.27 8.48 0.67
N MET A 102 -5.42 8.54 -0.35
CA MET A 102 -5.45 7.56 -1.43
C MET A 102 -5.19 6.15 -0.90
N MET A 103 -4.18 6.00 -0.05
CA MET A 103 -3.85 4.70 0.52
C MET A 103 -4.94 4.20 1.47
N LYS A 104 -5.57 5.10 2.23
CA LYS A 104 -6.69 4.72 3.11
C LYS A 104 -7.86 4.15 2.33
N LYS A 105 -8.21 4.76 1.21
CA LYS A 105 -9.27 4.25 0.33
C LYS A 105 -8.93 2.86 -0.20
N LEU A 106 -7.71 2.69 -0.65
CA LEU A 106 -7.25 1.41 -1.16
C LEU A 106 -7.25 0.35 -0.06
N SER A 107 -6.76 0.70 1.13
CA SER A 107 -6.72 -0.21 2.28
C SER A 107 -8.12 -0.65 2.69
N ASN A 108 -9.08 0.28 2.74
CA ASN A 108 -10.45 -0.05 3.09
C ASN A 108 -11.08 -1.01 2.08
N ALA A 109 -10.88 -0.75 0.79
CA ALA A 109 -11.39 -1.64 -0.27
C ALA A 109 -10.77 -3.03 -0.17
N TRP A 110 -9.48 -3.10 0.09
CA TRP A 110 -8.75 -4.35 0.22
C TRP A 110 -9.25 -5.17 1.40
N ASN A 111 -9.44 -4.52 2.55
CA ASN A 111 -9.93 -5.17 3.77
C ASN A 111 -11.34 -5.73 3.60
N GLU A 112 -12.21 -5.03 2.88
CA GLU A 112 -13.55 -5.54 2.60
C GLU A 112 -13.51 -6.80 1.74
N VAL A 113 -12.63 -6.82 0.73
CA VAL A 113 -12.43 -8.01 -0.11
C VAL A 113 -11.96 -9.18 0.74
N LEU A 114 -11.02 -8.96 1.66
CA LEU A 114 -10.52 -10.01 2.55
C LEU A 114 -11.60 -10.58 3.46
N LYS A 115 -12.52 -9.74 3.94
CA LYS A 115 -13.62 -10.17 4.80
C LYS A 115 -14.65 -11.02 4.07
N THR A 116 -14.93 -10.68 2.82
CA THR A 116 -16.01 -11.31 2.05
C THR A 116 -15.56 -12.53 1.26
N THR A 117 -14.27 -12.74 1.14
CA THR A 117 -13.74 -13.83 0.32
C THR A 117 -13.26 -14.96 1.21
N PRO A 118 -13.84 -16.15 1.11
CA PRO A 118 -13.39 -17.30 1.89
C PRO A 118 -12.02 -17.79 1.44
N LYS A 119 -11.31 -18.49 2.33
CA LYS A 119 -10.08 -19.17 1.96
C LYS A 119 -10.41 -20.24 0.94
N VAL A 120 -9.73 -20.22 -0.21
CA VAL A 120 -10.06 -21.09 -1.33
C VAL A 120 -8.85 -21.90 -1.79
N THR A 121 -9.14 -23.02 -2.47
CA THR A 121 -8.14 -23.86 -3.11
C THR A 121 -7.55 -23.16 -4.32
N SER A 122 -6.45 -23.68 -4.85
CA SER A 122 -5.76 -23.09 -6.00
C SER A 122 -6.64 -23.03 -7.25
N SER A 123 -7.59 -23.94 -7.41
CA SER A 123 -8.51 -23.95 -8.55
C SER A 123 -9.48 -22.75 -8.54
N LEU A 124 -9.79 -22.23 -7.36
CA LEU A 124 -10.67 -21.08 -7.19
C LEU A 124 -9.92 -19.75 -7.17
N ARG A 125 -8.60 -19.79 -7.20
CA ARG A 125 -7.76 -18.58 -7.18
C ARG A 125 -8.06 -17.63 -8.32
N LYS A 126 -8.27 -18.16 -9.52
CA LYS A 126 -8.58 -17.32 -10.70
C LYS A 126 -9.88 -16.57 -10.53
N ASN A 127 -10.91 -17.24 -10.00
CA ASN A 127 -12.20 -16.59 -9.75
C ASN A 127 -12.08 -15.55 -8.66
N LYS A 128 -11.25 -15.81 -7.66
CA LYS A 128 -10.98 -14.89 -6.56
C LYS A 128 -10.28 -13.63 -7.07
N LEU A 129 -9.28 -13.79 -7.92
CA LEU A 129 -8.57 -12.65 -8.53
C LEU A 129 -9.53 -11.78 -9.34
N SER A 130 -10.42 -12.39 -10.11
CA SER A 130 -11.43 -11.65 -10.87
C SER A 130 -12.35 -10.84 -9.97
N PHE A 131 -12.76 -11.42 -8.84
CA PHE A 131 -13.57 -10.72 -7.84
C PHE A 131 -12.82 -9.52 -7.27
N TYR A 132 -11.56 -9.69 -6.89
CA TYR A 132 -10.71 -8.60 -6.39
C TYR A 132 -10.58 -7.48 -7.40
N GLU A 133 -10.34 -7.82 -8.67
CA GLU A 133 -10.24 -6.84 -9.75
C GLU A 133 -11.49 -5.97 -9.84
N GLN A 134 -12.67 -6.58 -9.87
CA GLN A 134 -13.93 -5.87 -10.01
C GLN A 134 -14.16 -4.94 -8.83
N HIS A 135 -13.93 -5.43 -7.61
CA HIS A 135 -14.18 -4.67 -6.40
C HIS A 135 -13.26 -3.45 -6.28
N ILE A 136 -11.99 -3.64 -6.53
CA ILE A 136 -10.99 -2.55 -6.40
C ILE A 136 -11.12 -1.58 -7.57
N SER A 137 -11.39 -2.05 -8.78
CA SER A 137 -11.61 -1.18 -9.94
C SER A 137 -12.76 -0.21 -9.71
N ILE A 138 -13.87 -0.68 -9.12
CA ILE A 138 -15.01 0.18 -8.78
C ILE A 138 -14.58 1.25 -7.77
N THR A 139 -13.76 0.88 -6.79
CA THR A 139 -13.29 1.79 -5.74
C THR A 139 -12.32 2.83 -6.29
N LEU A 140 -11.45 2.46 -7.23
CA LEU A 140 -10.45 3.36 -7.80
C LEU A 140 -11.01 4.26 -8.91
N SER A 141 -12.15 3.87 -9.49
CA SER A 141 -12.82 4.71 -10.47
C SER A 141 -13.55 5.82 -9.77
#